data_12956d0d25b16feb13fcb7bb30be57d7
#
_entry.id   12956d0d25b16feb13fcb7bb30be57d7
#
_cell.length_a   1.000
_cell.length_b   1.000
_cell.length_c   1.000
_cell.angle_alpha   90.00
_cell.angle_beta   90.00
_cell.angle_gamma   90.00
#
_symmetry.space_group_name_H-M   'P 1'
#
loop_
_entity.id
_entity.type
_entity.pdbx_description
1 polymer ?
#
loop_
_entity_poly.entity_id
_entity_poly.type
_entity_poly.pdbx_seq_one_letter_code
_entity_poly.pdbx_strand_id
1 'polypeptide(L)'
;MKKYAIYTVCEISEDMDFGCEERPADVQRMAVVTLTDPKGASLQVKQPDDILYEREIEEGDSVYFDLDGQLQKFHIIEEIENNLRGMADEKNAAFQRKLTPGIAPERFLGTRVPALRSYAKELAKQSADGCMVFLKTHPHPYYDEDLLHAILLGGIKEFDRCAAHVEAFLPYIDNWAVCDTLRPAVFKKNTERLLPKVQEWVASKKTYICRFGVGMLLSYYLDEAFAPEYLALPAAVSSEEYYVNMMIAWYYATALAKQWESTIPYLQENRLSVWVHNKTIQKARESCRITEEQKEYLKGLQRRR
;
A
#
# COMPACT_ATOMS: atom_id res chain seq x y z
N MET A 1 23.99 2.21 5.82
CA MET A 1 23.77 2.01 4.38
C MET A 1 24.62 3.01 3.59
N LYS A 2 25.40 2.55 2.60
CA LYS A 2 26.09 3.45 1.68
C LYS A 2 25.05 4.14 0.80
N LYS A 3 25.09 5.48 0.71
CA LYS A 3 24.25 6.24 -0.22
C LYS A 3 24.89 6.12 -1.62
N TYR A 4 24.30 5.31 -2.48
CA TYR A 4 24.60 5.34 -3.89
C TYR A 4 23.68 6.36 -4.58
N ALA A 5 24.25 7.15 -5.50
CA ALA A 5 23.41 7.91 -6.43
C ALA A 5 22.85 6.91 -7.45
N ILE A 6 21.54 6.89 -7.62
CA ILE A 6 20.84 5.99 -8.55
C ILE A 6 20.51 6.77 -9.80
N TYR A 7 20.75 6.15 -10.95
CA TYR A 7 20.51 6.70 -12.28
C TYR A 7 19.58 5.76 -13.06
N THR A 8 18.86 6.29 -14.03
CA THR A 8 18.14 5.49 -15.02
C THR A 8 18.95 5.46 -16.32
N VAL A 9 19.14 4.29 -16.89
CA VAL A 9 19.77 4.12 -18.22
C VAL A 9 18.75 4.57 -19.27
N CYS A 10 19.09 5.63 -20.00
CA CYS A 10 18.22 6.17 -21.05
C CYS A 10 18.56 5.61 -22.42
N GLU A 11 19.85 5.39 -22.68
CA GLU A 11 20.35 4.94 -23.97
C GLU A 11 21.69 4.24 -23.78
N ILE A 12 21.90 3.16 -24.52
CA ILE A 12 23.20 2.48 -24.63
C ILE A 12 23.59 2.47 -26.12
N SER A 13 24.68 3.15 -26.46
CA SER A 13 25.18 3.24 -27.82
C SER A 13 26.62 2.77 -27.93
N GLU A 14 27.01 2.31 -29.11
CA GLU A 14 28.42 1.94 -29.37
C GLU A 14 29.36 3.16 -29.30
N ASP A 15 30.53 2.95 -28.73
CA ASP A 15 31.59 3.96 -28.77
C ASP A 15 32.23 4.00 -30.15
N MET A 16 31.95 5.07 -30.88
CA MET A 16 32.38 5.30 -32.29
C MET A 16 33.82 5.83 -32.42
N ASP A 17 34.60 5.78 -31.36
CA ASP A 17 35.97 6.37 -31.36
C ASP A 17 36.92 5.76 -32.38
N PHE A 18 36.64 4.57 -32.96
CA PHE A 18 37.48 3.90 -33.97
C PHE A 18 37.02 4.09 -35.43
N GLY A 19 35.88 4.76 -35.66
CA GLY A 19 35.36 4.96 -37.03
C GLY A 19 35.14 3.64 -37.79
N CYS A 20 35.54 3.65 -39.12
CA CYS A 20 35.45 2.45 -39.96
C CYS A 20 36.74 1.60 -39.96
N GLU A 21 37.73 1.89 -39.12
CA GLU A 21 38.96 1.11 -39.00
C GLU A 21 38.75 -0.11 -38.12
N GLU A 22 39.46 -1.23 -38.46
CA GLU A 22 39.41 -2.42 -37.62
C GLU A 22 40.04 -2.12 -36.25
N ARG A 23 39.26 -2.37 -35.20
CA ARG A 23 39.70 -2.22 -33.80
C ARG A 23 40.82 -3.23 -33.50
N PRO A 24 41.93 -2.86 -32.88
CA PRO A 24 42.95 -3.80 -32.43
C PRO A 24 42.34 -4.85 -31.50
N ALA A 25 42.79 -6.10 -31.60
CA ALA A 25 42.19 -7.24 -30.84
C ALA A 25 42.41 -7.13 -29.32
N ASP A 26 43.33 -6.30 -28.87
CA ASP A 26 43.66 -6.04 -27.45
C ASP A 26 42.93 -4.84 -26.84
N VAL A 27 42.09 -4.15 -27.62
CA VAL A 27 41.33 -2.99 -27.13
C VAL A 27 39.92 -3.43 -26.70
N GLN A 28 39.62 -3.23 -25.41
CA GLN A 28 38.30 -3.53 -24.84
C GLN A 28 37.22 -2.69 -25.55
N ARG A 29 36.12 -3.35 -25.88
CA ARG A 29 34.92 -2.66 -26.39
C ARG A 29 34.32 -1.81 -25.31
N MET A 30 34.00 -0.55 -25.64
CA MET A 30 33.31 0.38 -24.75
C MET A 30 31.95 0.72 -25.35
N ALA A 31 30.97 0.89 -24.49
CA ALA A 31 29.68 1.48 -24.80
C ALA A 31 29.57 2.87 -24.15
N VAL A 32 28.86 3.77 -24.78
CA VAL A 32 28.47 5.06 -24.21
C VAL A 32 27.08 4.90 -23.63
N VAL A 33 26.98 5.02 -22.30
CA VAL A 33 25.70 4.90 -21.57
C VAL A 33 25.25 6.30 -21.18
N THR A 34 24.06 6.68 -21.64
CA THR A 34 23.39 7.92 -21.24
C THR A 34 22.50 7.62 -20.01
N LEU A 35 22.80 8.29 -18.92
CA LEU A 35 22.14 8.13 -17.63
C LEU A 35 21.37 9.40 -17.28
N THR A 36 20.24 9.25 -16.59
CA THR A 36 19.49 10.38 -16.03
C THR A 36 19.37 10.22 -14.51
N ASP A 37 19.70 11.27 -13.77
CA ASP A 37 19.50 11.31 -12.33
C ASP A 37 18.01 11.56 -11.96
N PRO A 38 17.58 11.37 -10.69
CA PRO A 38 16.21 11.63 -10.26
C PRO A 38 15.74 13.09 -10.41
N LYS A 39 16.66 14.03 -10.68
CA LYS A 39 16.35 15.45 -10.91
C LYS A 39 16.23 15.78 -12.41
N GLY A 40 16.45 14.77 -13.27
CA GLY A 40 16.39 14.92 -14.72
C GLY A 40 17.70 15.43 -15.37
N ALA A 41 18.81 15.49 -14.61
CA ALA A 41 20.11 15.83 -15.19
C ALA A 41 20.70 14.62 -15.91
N SER A 42 21.17 14.82 -17.15
CA SER A 42 21.76 13.77 -17.98
C SER A 42 23.27 13.69 -17.79
N LEU A 43 23.80 12.48 -17.77
CA LEU A 43 25.23 12.16 -17.67
C LEU A 43 25.57 11.08 -18.70
N GLN A 44 26.65 11.28 -19.48
CA GLN A 44 27.17 10.23 -20.34
C GLN A 44 28.45 9.64 -19.76
N VAL A 45 28.54 8.32 -19.76
CA VAL A 45 29.68 7.58 -19.24
C VAL A 45 30.08 6.48 -20.21
N LYS A 46 31.39 6.23 -20.35
CA LYS A 46 31.91 5.07 -21.07
C LYS A 46 32.00 3.88 -20.10
N GLN A 47 31.43 2.74 -20.49
CA GLN A 47 31.48 1.50 -19.73
C GLN A 47 31.95 0.36 -20.63
N PRO A 48 32.70 -0.63 -20.13
CA PRO A 48 33.00 -1.83 -20.89
C PRO A 48 31.71 -2.56 -21.33
N ASP A 49 31.61 -2.87 -22.61
CA ASP A 49 30.44 -3.52 -23.22
C ASP A 49 30.20 -4.91 -22.66
N ASP A 50 31.27 -5.67 -22.43
CA ASP A 50 31.21 -7.01 -21.79
C ASP A 50 30.66 -6.97 -20.37
N ILE A 51 30.96 -5.91 -19.60
CA ILE A 51 30.43 -5.72 -18.23
C ILE A 51 28.94 -5.37 -18.26
N LEU A 52 28.50 -4.53 -19.19
CA LEU A 52 27.07 -4.23 -19.33
C LEU A 52 26.28 -5.50 -19.66
N TYR A 53 26.82 -6.32 -20.56
CA TYR A 53 26.21 -7.60 -20.96
C TYR A 53 26.20 -8.61 -19.80
N GLU A 54 27.33 -8.80 -19.11
CA GLU A 54 27.45 -9.72 -17.96
C GLU A 54 26.49 -9.35 -16.81
N ARG A 55 26.25 -8.05 -16.60
CA ARG A 55 25.36 -7.53 -15.56
C ARG A 55 23.93 -7.33 -16.03
N GLU A 56 23.62 -7.73 -17.27
CA GLU A 56 22.28 -7.61 -17.86
C GLU A 56 21.71 -6.19 -17.77
N ILE A 57 22.58 -5.16 -17.95
CA ILE A 57 22.17 -3.76 -17.89
C ILE A 57 21.56 -3.36 -19.22
N GLU A 58 20.31 -2.94 -19.20
CA GLU A 58 19.52 -2.56 -20.37
C GLU A 58 18.97 -1.12 -20.23
N GLU A 59 18.48 -0.58 -21.33
CA GLU A 59 17.77 0.72 -21.31
C GLU A 59 16.51 0.62 -20.44
N GLY A 60 16.29 1.62 -19.59
CA GLY A 60 15.24 1.65 -18.59
C GLY A 60 15.63 1.13 -17.21
N ASP A 61 16.77 0.46 -17.08
CA ASP A 61 17.24 -0.04 -15.79
C ASP A 61 17.67 1.09 -14.84
N SER A 62 17.43 0.83 -13.55
CA SER A 62 18.06 1.62 -12.49
C SER A 62 19.44 1.08 -12.18
N VAL A 63 20.44 1.95 -12.16
CA VAL A 63 21.85 1.59 -11.95
C VAL A 63 22.52 2.51 -10.94
N TYR A 64 23.63 2.08 -10.39
CA TYR A 64 24.53 2.89 -9.56
C TYR A 64 25.99 2.60 -9.92
N PHE A 65 26.90 3.49 -9.54
CA PHE A 65 28.33 3.24 -9.68
C PHE A 65 28.88 2.54 -8.44
N ASP A 66 29.60 1.44 -8.65
CA ASP A 66 30.37 0.78 -7.60
C ASP A 66 31.63 1.59 -7.24
N LEU A 67 32.48 1.01 -6.37
CA LEU A 67 33.71 1.69 -5.92
C LEU A 67 34.76 1.85 -7.02
N ASP A 68 34.66 1.04 -8.07
CA ASP A 68 35.60 1.06 -9.22
C ASP A 68 35.04 1.93 -10.36
N GLY A 69 33.91 2.59 -10.16
CA GLY A 69 33.25 3.46 -11.13
C GLY A 69 32.52 2.70 -12.25
N GLN A 70 32.25 1.42 -12.04
CA GLN A 70 31.50 0.60 -12.97
C GLN A 70 30.01 0.58 -12.62
N LEU A 71 29.16 0.53 -13.65
CA LEU A 71 27.71 0.43 -13.47
C LEU A 71 27.31 -0.93 -12.90
N GLN A 72 26.47 -0.90 -11.90
CA GLN A 72 25.80 -2.04 -11.29
C GLN A 72 24.30 -1.87 -11.43
N LYS A 73 23.60 -2.93 -11.79
CA LYS A 73 22.14 -2.93 -11.79
C LYS A 73 21.62 -2.79 -10.37
N PHE A 74 20.69 -1.87 -10.18
CA PHE A 74 20.11 -1.62 -8.87
C PHE A 74 18.89 -2.51 -8.66
N HIS A 75 19.08 -3.62 -8.00
CA HIS A 75 18.04 -4.59 -7.68
C HIS A 75 17.26 -4.16 -6.43
N ILE A 76 16.42 -3.12 -6.56
CA ILE A 76 15.67 -2.56 -5.43
C ILE A 76 14.79 -3.59 -4.73
N ILE A 77 14.20 -4.52 -5.48
CA ILE A 77 13.31 -5.55 -4.91
C ILE A 77 14.10 -6.49 -4.00
N GLU A 78 15.25 -6.98 -4.46
CA GLU A 78 16.13 -7.83 -3.64
C GLU A 78 16.67 -7.09 -2.42
N GLU A 79 17.01 -5.81 -2.56
CA GLU A 79 17.46 -4.98 -1.43
C GLU A 79 16.34 -4.85 -0.39
N ILE A 80 15.11 -4.58 -0.82
CA ILE A 80 13.94 -4.49 0.08
C ILE A 80 13.74 -5.84 0.79
N GLU A 81 13.73 -6.94 0.05
CA GLU A 81 13.57 -8.29 0.62
C GLU A 81 14.66 -8.58 1.65
N ASN A 82 15.93 -8.33 1.34
CA ASN A 82 17.05 -8.54 2.24
C ASN A 82 16.95 -7.69 3.51
N ASN A 83 16.52 -6.43 3.39
CA ASN A 83 16.29 -5.57 4.54
C ASN A 83 15.14 -6.09 5.42
N LEU A 84 14.04 -6.55 4.82
CA LEU A 84 12.91 -7.14 5.55
C LEU A 84 13.32 -8.44 6.26
N ARG A 85 14.09 -9.31 5.60
CA ARG A 85 14.67 -10.52 6.20
C ARG A 85 15.60 -10.20 7.36
N GLY A 86 16.37 -9.12 7.26
CA GLY A 86 17.23 -8.63 8.34
C GLY A 86 16.45 -8.10 9.56
N MET A 87 15.17 -7.75 9.39
CA MET A 87 14.26 -7.32 10.45
C MET A 87 13.28 -8.42 10.89
N ALA A 88 13.45 -9.66 10.44
CA ALA A 88 12.54 -10.76 10.74
C ALA A 88 12.50 -11.07 12.25
N ASP A 89 11.29 -11.37 12.75
CA ASP A 89 11.04 -11.73 14.15
C ASP A 89 10.02 -12.89 14.19
N GLU A 90 10.52 -14.12 14.45
CA GLU A 90 9.66 -15.30 14.45
C GLU A 90 8.54 -15.26 15.50
N LYS A 91 8.77 -14.60 16.64
CA LYS A 91 7.72 -14.43 17.66
C LYS A 91 6.59 -13.54 17.12
N ASN A 92 6.95 -12.48 16.41
CA ASN A 92 5.97 -11.60 15.79
C ASN A 92 5.30 -12.28 14.58
N ALA A 93 6.03 -13.05 13.78
CA ALA A 93 5.46 -13.85 12.69
C ALA A 93 4.42 -14.85 13.21
N ALA A 94 4.74 -15.59 14.27
CA ALA A 94 3.80 -16.51 14.91
C ALA A 94 2.54 -15.80 15.46
N PHE A 95 2.68 -14.58 15.94
CA PHE A 95 1.55 -13.75 16.38
C PHE A 95 0.69 -13.30 15.18
N GLN A 96 1.31 -12.79 14.13
CA GLN A 96 0.62 -12.33 12.91
C GLN A 96 -0.16 -13.46 12.23
N ARG A 97 0.43 -14.67 12.12
CA ARG A 97 -0.25 -15.86 11.58
C ARG A 97 -1.59 -16.17 12.29
N LYS A 98 -1.62 -15.99 13.62
CA LYS A 98 -2.87 -16.19 14.40
C LYS A 98 -3.93 -15.13 14.10
N LEU A 99 -3.52 -13.91 13.79
CA LEU A 99 -4.43 -12.80 13.52
C LEU A 99 -4.96 -12.79 12.10
N THR A 100 -4.21 -13.35 11.14
CA THR A 100 -4.56 -13.40 9.71
C THR A 100 -4.59 -14.85 9.20
N PRO A 101 -5.52 -15.68 9.72
CA PRO A 101 -5.69 -17.04 9.24
C PRO A 101 -6.08 -17.02 7.76
N GLY A 102 -5.51 -17.94 6.99
CA GLY A 102 -5.72 -18.02 5.54
C GLY A 102 -4.55 -17.51 4.71
N ILE A 103 -3.57 -16.82 5.32
CA ILE A 103 -2.29 -16.49 4.67
C ILE A 103 -1.30 -17.63 4.93
N ALA A 104 -0.59 -18.05 3.87
CA ALA A 104 0.41 -19.11 3.97
C ALA A 104 1.51 -18.76 5.00
N PRO A 105 1.83 -19.66 5.94
CA PRO A 105 2.73 -19.33 7.06
C PRO A 105 4.12 -18.85 6.63
N GLU A 106 4.63 -19.33 5.50
CA GLU A 106 5.92 -18.97 4.93
C GLU A 106 6.00 -17.53 4.41
N ARG A 107 4.87 -16.88 4.20
CA ARG A 107 4.82 -15.47 3.78
C ARG A 107 5.14 -14.48 4.90
N PHE A 108 5.21 -14.92 6.16
CA PHE A 108 5.45 -14.03 7.30
C PHE A 108 6.92 -14.00 7.69
N LEU A 109 7.59 -12.89 7.44
CA LEU A 109 8.91 -12.59 8.00
C LEU A 109 8.78 -12.10 9.46
N GLY A 110 7.66 -11.47 9.79
CA GLY A 110 7.35 -11.00 11.14
C GLY A 110 7.95 -9.65 11.49
N THR A 111 8.24 -8.82 10.49
CA THR A 111 8.72 -7.45 10.74
C THR A 111 7.66 -6.65 11.50
N ARG A 112 8.08 -5.93 12.54
CA ARG A 112 7.17 -5.12 13.35
C ARG A 112 6.73 -3.87 12.59
N VAL A 113 5.45 -3.52 12.66
CA VAL A 113 4.89 -2.35 11.95
C VAL A 113 5.65 -1.04 12.24
N PRO A 114 6.11 -0.72 13.46
CA PRO A 114 6.94 0.46 13.68
C PRO A 114 8.26 0.44 12.89
N ALA A 115 8.92 -0.72 12.79
CA ALA A 115 10.13 -0.88 12.00
C ALA A 115 9.86 -0.72 10.50
N LEU A 116 8.76 -1.32 9.98
CA LEU A 116 8.31 -1.12 8.59
C LEU A 116 8.05 0.37 8.27
N ARG A 117 7.40 1.09 9.18
CA ARG A 117 7.14 2.54 8.99
C ARG A 117 8.44 3.36 8.97
N SER A 118 9.41 3.01 9.82
CA SER A 118 10.73 3.64 9.82
C SER A 118 11.46 3.37 8.51
N TYR A 119 11.47 2.10 8.10
CA TYR A 119 12.10 1.67 6.85
C TYR A 119 11.45 2.32 5.61
N ALA A 120 10.12 2.34 5.53
CA ALA A 120 9.39 3.00 4.44
C ALA A 120 9.76 4.49 4.32
N LYS A 121 9.92 5.18 5.45
CA LYS A 121 10.34 6.58 5.48
C LYS A 121 11.77 6.78 5.00
N GLU A 122 12.68 5.87 5.37
CA GLU A 122 14.05 5.90 4.90
C GLU A 122 14.13 5.61 3.40
N LEU A 123 13.46 4.56 2.93
CA LEU A 123 13.41 4.16 1.54
C LEU A 123 12.86 5.29 0.65
N ALA A 124 11.75 5.91 1.04
CA ALA A 124 11.17 7.05 0.32
C ALA A 124 12.09 8.27 0.26
N LYS A 125 12.97 8.44 1.26
CA LYS A 125 13.96 9.54 1.28
C LYS A 125 15.21 9.25 0.47
N GLN A 126 15.60 7.97 0.40
CA GLN A 126 16.84 7.54 -0.25
C GLN A 126 16.66 7.25 -1.74
N SER A 127 15.52 6.66 -2.11
CA SER A 127 15.23 6.23 -3.47
C SER A 127 13.74 6.35 -3.78
N ALA A 128 13.34 7.54 -4.24
CA ALA A 128 11.95 7.75 -4.68
C ALA A 128 11.59 6.86 -5.89
N ASP A 129 12.53 6.69 -6.83
CA ASP A 129 12.33 5.86 -8.01
C ASP A 129 12.29 4.38 -7.66
N GLY A 130 13.17 3.92 -6.75
CA GLY A 130 13.12 2.57 -6.22
C GLY A 130 11.78 2.25 -5.52
N CYS A 131 11.22 3.22 -4.77
CA CYS A 131 9.87 3.08 -4.25
C CYS A 131 8.83 2.88 -5.36
N MET A 132 8.97 3.60 -6.47
CA MET A 132 8.02 3.49 -7.58
C MET A 132 8.14 2.16 -8.33
N VAL A 133 9.35 1.63 -8.47
CA VAL A 133 9.58 0.27 -9.00
C VAL A 133 8.90 -0.75 -8.09
N PHE A 134 9.14 -0.69 -6.77
CA PHE A 134 8.51 -1.57 -5.80
C PHE A 134 6.98 -1.49 -5.82
N LEU A 135 6.41 -0.27 -5.90
CA LEU A 135 4.96 -0.07 -5.97
C LEU A 135 4.32 -0.54 -7.29
N LYS A 136 5.10 -0.82 -8.32
CA LYS A 136 4.62 -1.44 -9.56
C LYS A 136 4.80 -2.96 -9.57
N THR A 137 5.58 -3.50 -8.63
CA THR A 137 5.86 -4.93 -8.52
C THR A 137 4.86 -5.56 -7.57
N HIS A 138 3.92 -6.33 -8.09
CA HIS A 138 2.94 -7.11 -7.33
C HIS A 138 2.41 -8.28 -8.18
N PRO A 139 2.01 -9.40 -7.57
CA PRO A 139 1.91 -9.67 -6.12
C PRO A 139 3.28 -9.79 -5.44
N HIS A 140 3.32 -9.47 -4.15
CA HIS A 140 4.53 -9.67 -3.35
C HIS A 140 4.57 -11.07 -2.75
N PRO A 141 5.77 -11.70 -2.62
CA PRO A 141 5.92 -13.00 -1.98
C PRO A 141 5.66 -12.97 -0.47
N TYR A 142 5.99 -11.86 0.22
CA TYR A 142 5.86 -11.76 1.67
C TYR A 142 4.73 -10.82 2.11
N TYR A 143 4.04 -11.21 3.18
CA TYR A 143 3.05 -10.39 3.87
C TYR A 143 3.63 -9.04 4.37
N ASP A 144 4.90 -9.05 4.78
CA ASP A 144 5.62 -7.87 5.25
C ASP A 144 5.88 -6.88 4.11
N GLU A 145 6.05 -7.36 2.88
CA GLU A 145 6.14 -6.52 1.67
C GLU A 145 4.79 -5.89 1.33
N ASP A 146 3.69 -6.64 1.46
CA ASP A 146 2.34 -6.08 1.28
C ASP A 146 2.06 -4.96 2.29
N LEU A 147 2.49 -5.13 3.56
CA LEU A 147 2.40 -4.07 4.57
C LEU A 147 3.27 -2.86 4.22
N LEU A 148 4.50 -3.10 3.74
CA LEU A 148 5.40 -2.04 3.29
C LEU A 148 4.79 -1.27 2.12
N HIS A 149 4.22 -1.98 1.14
CA HIS A 149 3.51 -1.40 0.00
C HIS A 149 2.37 -0.47 0.45
N ALA A 150 1.50 -0.96 1.34
CA ALA A 150 0.40 -0.16 1.90
C ALA A 150 0.89 1.10 2.63
N ILE A 151 2.02 1.00 3.36
CA ILE A 151 2.62 2.14 4.07
C ILE A 151 3.20 3.17 3.08
N LEU A 152 3.90 2.72 2.04
CA LEU A 152 4.48 3.59 1.00
C LEU A 152 3.40 4.32 0.22
N LEU A 153 2.31 3.63 -0.19
CA LEU A 153 1.14 4.27 -0.81
C LEU A 153 0.54 5.36 0.07
N GLY A 154 0.52 5.12 1.40
CA GLY A 154 0.07 6.10 2.38
C GLY A 154 0.85 7.42 2.36
N GLY A 155 2.07 7.42 1.86
CA GLY A 155 2.99 8.57 1.76
C GLY A 155 2.89 9.39 0.46
N ILE A 156 2.20 8.91 -0.57
CA ILE A 156 2.07 9.60 -1.87
C ILE A 156 1.21 10.87 -1.68
N LYS A 157 1.73 12.00 -2.14
CA LYS A 157 1.10 13.32 -1.90
C LYS A 157 0.18 13.77 -3.03
N GLU A 158 0.39 13.26 -4.23
CA GLU A 158 -0.40 13.60 -5.41
C GLU A 158 -1.59 12.63 -5.53
N PHE A 159 -2.83 13.19 -5.66
CA PHE A 159 -4.07 12.41 -5.55
C PHE A 159 -4.23 11.39 -6.68
N ASP A 160 -4.06 11.80 -7.95
CA ASP A 160 -4.32 10.92 -9.09
C ASP A 160 -3.32 9.77 -9.15
N ARG A 161 -2.05 10.08 -8.88
CA ARG A 161 -0.99 9.08 -8.77
C ARG A 161 -1.26 8.10 -7.63
N CYS A 162 -1.66 8.60 -6.46
CA CYS A 162 -1.99 7.76 -5.32
C CYS A 162 -3.18 6.85 -5.63
N ALA A 163 -4.25 7.41 -6.19
CA ALA A 163 -5.45 6.66 -6.53
C ALA A 163 -5.17 5.55 -7.54
N ALA A 164 -4.41 5.84 -8.60
CA ALA A 164 -4.02 4.85 -9.61
C ALA A 164 -3.23 3.68 -9.00
N HIS A 165 -2.25 3.96 -8.13
CA HIS A 165 -1.48 2.91 -7.46
C HIS A 165 -2.32 2.13 -6.43
N VAL A 166 -3.23 2.78 -5.72
CA VAL A 166 -4.18 2.09 -4.81
C VAL A 166 -5.06 1.14 -5.61
N GLU A 167 -5.65 1.59 -6.72
CA GLU A 167 -6.49 0.74 -7.58
C GLU A 167 -5.73 -0.45 -8.17
N ALA A 168 -4.47 -0.26 -8.54
CA ALA A 168 -3.61 -1.34 -9.02
C ALA A 168 -3.29 -2.37 -7.92
N PHE A 169 -3.12 -1.93 -6.68
CA PHE A 169 -2.77 -2.81 -5.56
C PHE A 169 -3.97 -3.51 -4.90
N LEU A 170 -5.14 -2.87 -4.84
CA LEU A 170 -6.34 -3.41 -4.18
C LEU A 170 -6.69 -4.87 -4.55
N PRO A 171 -6.58 -5.32 -5.83
CA PRO A 171 -6.87 -6.70 -6.19
C PRO A 171 -5.98 -7.75 -5.55
N TYR A 172 -4.81 -7.38 -5.05
CA TYR A 172 -3.81 -8.25 -4.45
C TYR A 172 -3.88 -8.30 -2.91
N ILE A 173 -4.69 -7.44 -2.31
CA ILE A 173 -4.92 -7.45 -0.86
C ILE A 173 -5.79 -8.66 -0.50
N ASP A 174 -5.23 -9.56 0.30
CA ASP A 174 -5.82 -10.83 0.71
C ASP A 174 -6.11 -10.92 2.22
N ASN A 175 -5.85 -9.84 2.97
CA ASN A 175 -6.05 -9.82 4.42
C ASN A 175 -6.44 -8.44 4.96
N TRP A 176 -7.06 -8.45 6.14
CA TRP A 176 -7.53 -7.23 6.80
C TRP A 176 -6.42 -6.29 7.27
N ALA A 177 -5.26 -6.84 7.67
CA ALA A 177 -4.20 -6.04 8.25
C ALA A 177 -3.53 -5.13 7.20
N VAL A 178 -3.25 -5.64 6.00
CA VAL A 178 -2.78 -4.85 4.86
C VAL A 178 -3.85 -3.85 4.43
N CYS A 179 -5.11 -4.31 4.28
CA CYS A 179 -6.25 -3.47 3.90
C CYS A 179 -6.41 -2.26 4.84
N ASP A 180 -6.35 -2.50 6.17
CA ASP A 180 -6.57 -1.45 7.17
C ASP A 180 -5.33 -0.56 7.37
N THR A 181 -4.15 -1.03 6.98
CA THR A 181 -2.91 -0.24 6.98
C THR A 181 -2.88 0.79 5.84
N LEU A 182 -3.53 0.47 4.71
CA LEU A 182 -3.61 1.34 3.55
C LEU A 182 -4.53 2.55 3.84
N ARG A 183 -3.92 3.67 4.24
CA ARG A 183 -4.62 4.92 4.62
C ARG A 183 -3.91 6.13 4.03
N PRO A 184 -4.07 6.41 2.71
CA PRO A 184 -3.40 7.53 2.06
C PRO A 184 -3.81 8.88 2.65
N ALA A 185 -2.84 9.63 3.17
CA ALA A 185 -3.10 10.93 3.78
C ALA A 185 -3.67 11.96 2.79
N VAL A 186 -3.32 11.84 1.50
CA VAL A 186 -3.81 12.70 0.43
C VAL A 186 -5.33 12.58 0.23
N PHE A 187 -5.92 11.43 0.53
CA PHE A 187 -7.36 11.19 0.41
C PHE A 187 -8.18 12.05 1.38
N LYS A 188 -7.67 12.27 2.60
CA LYS A 188 -8.33 13.13 3.59
C LYS A 188 -8.53 14.57 3.10
N LYS A 189 -7.62 15.06 2.27
CA LYS A 189 -7.66 16.44 1.73
C LYS A 189 -8.45 16.57 0.42
N ASN A 190 -8.90 15.44 -0.14
CA ASN A 190 -9.56 15.38 -1.45
C ASN A 190 -10.82 14.52 -1.39
N THR A 191 -11.62 14.65 -0.33
CA THR A 191 -12.81 13.82 -0.07
C THR A 191 -13.85 13.92 -1.19
N GLU A 192 -14.07 15.08 -1.78
CA GLU A 192 -15.00 15.26 -2.90
C GLU A 192 -14.55 14.45 -4.14
N ARG A 193 -13.27 14.50 -4.47
CA ARG A 193 -12.70 13.74 -5.60
C ARG A 193 -12.64 12.23 -5.32
N LEU A 194 -12.51 11.86 -4.05
CA LEU A 194 -12.42 10.48 -3.61
C LEU A 194 -13.78 9.78 -3.59
N LEU A 195 -14.86 10.52 -3.32
CA LEU A 195 -16.19 9.93 -3.10
C LEU A 195 -16.67 8.98 -4.21
N PRO A 196 -16.56 9.31 -5.51
CA PRO A 196 -16.98 8.41 -6.58
C PRO A 196 -16.24 7.05 -6.52
N LYS A 197 -14.93 7.06 -6.24
CA LYS A 197 -14.13 5.85 -6.09
C LYS A 197 -14.55 5.05 -4.86
N VAL A 198 -14.83 5.72 -3.74
CA VAL A 198 -15.32 5.06 -2.52
C VAL A 198 -16.65 4.36 -2.78
N GLN A 199 -17.57 4.98 -3.50
CA GLN A 199 -18.86 4.38 -3.89
C GLN A 199 -18.65 3.11 -4.73
N GLU A 200 -17.74 3.16 -5.70
CA GLU A 200 -17.38 2.01 -6.52
C GLU A 200 -16.75 0.89 -5.66
N TRP A 201 -15.80 1.21 -4.80
CA TRP A 201 -15.15 0.22 -3.93
C TRP A 201 -16.14 -0.43 -2.94
N VAL A 202 -17.04 0.34 -2.34
CA VAL A 202 -18.09 -0.17 -1.44
C VAL A 202 -19.03 -1.14 -2.16
N ALA A 203 -19.35 -0.85 -3.43
CA ALA A 203 -20.20 -1.72 -4.26
C ALA A 203 -19.50 -2.98 -4.78
N SER A 204 -18.17 -3.10 -4.61
CA SER A 204 -17.39 -4.23 -5.09
C SER A 204 -17.80 -5.55 -4.43
N LYS A 205 -17.81 -6.63 -5.22
CA LYS A 205 -18.02 -8.00 -4.71
C LYS A 205 -16.73 -8.64 -4.18
N LYS A 206 -15.56 -8.01 -4.38
CA LYS A 206 -14.29 -8.48 -3.83
C LYS A 206 -14.16 -8.03 -2.38
N THR A 207 -13.94 -8.99 -1.47
CA THR A 207 -13.94 -8.82 -0.01
C THR A 207 -13.13 -7.61 0.46
N TYR A 208 -11.86 -7.54 0.05
CA TYR A 208 -10.98 -6.49 0.56
C TYR A 208 -11.11 -5.16 -0.19
N ILE A 209 -11.62 -5.14 -1.42
CA ILE A 209 -11.97 -3.89 -2.10
C ILE A 209 -13.19 -3.25 -1.42
N CYS A 210 -14.25 -4.04 -1.15
CA CYS A 210 -15.41 -3.56 -0.41
C CYS A 210 -15.02 -3.10 1.01
N ARG A 211 -14.22 -3.92 1.74
CA ARG A 211 -13.70 -3.56 3.05
C ARG A 211 -12.93 -2.24 3.03
N PHE A 212 -12.06 -2.05 2.04
CA PHE A 212 -11.30 -0.81 1.85
C PHE A 212 -12.22 0.40 1.64
N GLY A 213 -13.21 0.28 0.76
CA GLY A 213 -14.19 1.35 0.51
C GLY A 213 -14.94 1.76 1.78
N VAL A 214 -15.45 0.80 2.56
CA VAL A 214 -16.09 1.08 3.87
C VAL A 214 -15.08 1.67 4.86
N GLY A 215 -13.82 1.20 4.83
CA GLY A 215 -12.72 1.75 5.63
C GLY A 215 -12.38 3.22 5.28
N MET A 216 -12.53 3.62 4.01
CA MET A 216 -12.39 5.02 3.60
C MET A 216 -13.52 5.88 4.14
N LEU A 217 -14.78 5.40 4.08
CA LEU A 217 -15.92 6.09 4.70
C LEU A 217 -15.68 6.28 6.21
N LEU A 218 -15.23 5.24 6.90
CA LEU A 218 -14.93 5.30 8.33
C LEU A 218 -13.84 6.32 8.66
N SER A 219 -12.80 6.40 7.81
CA SER A 219 -11.60 7.20 8.09
C SER A 219 -11.74 8.68 7.72
N TYR A 220 -12.54 9.00 6.70
CA TYR A 220 -12.52 10.33 6.10
C TYR A 220 -13.89 11.00 5.99
N TYR A 221 -15.01 10.28 6.21
CA TYR A 221 -16.36 10.81 6.00
C TYR A 221 -17.27 10.76 7.25
N LEU A 222 -16.70 10.62 8.44
CA LEU A 222 -17.46 10.68 9.69
C LEU A 222 -17.22 11.96 10.51
N ASP A 223 -16.33 12.84 10.04
CA ASP A 223 -16.02 14.13 10.66
C ASP A 223 -16.46 15.29 9.73
N GLU A 224 -15.57 16.20 9.36
CA GLU A 224 -15.84 17.40 8.58
C GLU A 224 -16.53 17.14 7.21
N ALA A 225 -16.19 16.03 6.56
CA ALA A 225 -16.77 15.62 5.28
C ALA A 225 -18.02 14.75 5.45
N PHE A 226 -18.62 14.70 6.64
CA PHE A 226 -19.81 13.88 6.87
C PHE A 226 -21.03 14.41 6.14
N ALA A 227 -21.78 13.48 5.51
CA ALA A 227 -23.13 13.72 5.03
C ALA A 227 -24.01 12.51 5.36
N PRO A 228 -25.25 12.71 5.86
CA PRO A 228 -26.12 11.62 6.31
C PRO A 228 -26.38 10.54 5.26
N GLU A 229 -26.40 10.91 3.98
CA GLU A 229 -26.59 10.00 2.84
C GLU A 229 -25.47 8.97 2.70
N TYR A 230 -24.26 9.24 3.19
CA TYR A 230 -23.14 8.28 3.13
C TYR A 230 -23.36 7.06 4.03
N LEU A 231 -24.21 7.19 5.06
CA LEU A 231 -24.60 6.04 5.88
C LEU A 231 -25.35 4.97 5.06
N ALA A 232 -26.03 5.34 3.98
CA ALA A 232 -26.73 4.37 3.15
C ALA A 232 -25.81 3.45 2.34
N LEU A 233 -24.56 3.89 2.04
CA LEU A 233 -23.63 3.14 1.22
C LEU A 233 -23.26 1.77 1.85
N PRO A 234 -22.77 1.69 3.10
CA PRO A 234 -22.50 0.40 3.72
C PRO A 234 -23.77 -0.40 4.07
N ALA A 235 -24.94 0.27 4.28
CA ALA A 235 -26.20 -0.42 4.52
C ALA A 235 -26.70 -1.20 3.32
N ALA A 236 -26.38 -0.74 2.11
CA ALA A 236 -26.73 -1.40 0.85
C ALA A 236 -25.87 -2.63 0.53
N VAL A 237 -24.76 -2.85 1.27
CA VAL A 237 -23.86 -3.97 1.04
C VAL A 237 -24.50 -5.26 1.59
N SER A 238 -24.72 -6.23 0.69
CA SER A 238 -25.10 -7.60 1.05
C SER A 238 -23.89 -8.52 0.85
N SER A 239 -23.39 -9.10 1.93
CA SER A 239 -22.20 -9.95 1.92
C SER A 239 -22.29 -11.04 3.00
N GLU A 240 -21.81 -12.24 2.68
CA GLU A 240 -21.59 -13.33 3.65
C GLU A 240 -20.17 -13.27 4.25
N GLU A 241 -19.29 -12.42 3.70
CA GLU A 241 -17.91 -12.32 4.10
C GLU A 241 -17.75 -11.66 5.48
N TYR A 242 -17.16 -12.40 6.42
CA TYR A 242 -16.93 -11.95 7.79
C TYR A 242 -16.20 -10.61 7.86
N TYR A 243 -15.14 -10.46 7.05
CA TYR A 243 -14.29 -9.25 7.08
C TYR A 243 -14.97 -8.02 6.48
N VAL A 244 -15.89 -8.18 5.55
CA VAL A 244 -16.76 -7.10 5.04
C VAL A 244 -17.74 -6.68 6.13
N ASN A 245 -18.50 -7.65 6.67
CA ASN A 245 -19.53 -7.41 7.69
C ASN A 245 -18.93 -6.81 8.97
N MET A 246 -17.71 -7.21 9.36
CA MET A 246 -17.02 -6.65 10.51
C MET A 246 -16.63 -5.17 10.28
N MET A 247 -16.20 -4.81 9.08
CA MET A 247 -15.86 -3.40 8.75
C MET A 247 -17.13 -2.53 8.75
N ILE A 248 -18.25 -3.04 8.21
CA ILE A 248 -19.54 -2.35 8.25
C ILE A 248 -19.96 -2.11 9.71
N ALA A 249 -19.83 -3.14 10.56
CA ALA A 249 -20.15 -3.00 11.98
C ALA A 249 -19.26 -1.97 12.70
N TRP A 250 -17.97 -1.92 12.37
CA TRP A 250 -17.05 -0.89 12.88
C TRP A 250 -17.41 0.51 12.39
N TYR A 251 -17.77 0.63 11.12
CA TYR A 251 -18.23 1.89 10.55
C TYR A 251 -19.42 2.45 11.34
N TYR A 252 -20.50 1.65 11.51
CA TYR A 252 -21.67 2.11 12.24
C TYR A 252 -21.42 2.33 13.73
N ALA A 253 -20.58 1.51 14.37
CA ALA A 253 -20.20 1.76 15.77
C ALA A 253 -19.43 3.08 15.94
N THR A 254 -18.59 3.43 14.97
CA THR A 254 -17.87 4.70 14.96
C THR A 254 -18.81 5.86 14.59
N ALA A 255 -19.71 5.64 13.64
CA ALA A 255 -20.74 6.61 13.26
C ALA A 255 -21.68 6.93 14.44
N LEU A 256 -22.11 5.95 15.23
CA LEU A 256 -22.85 6.20 16.47
C LEU A 256 -22.10 7.10 17.45
N ALA A 257 -20.79 6.96 17.56
CA ALA A 257 -19.99 7.77 18.45
C ALA A 257 -19.79 9.22 17.96
N LYS A 258 -19.89 9.47 16.66
CA LYS A 258 -19.61 10.77 16.04
C LYS A 258 -20.87 11.49 15.54
N GLN A 259 -21.86 10.72 15.06
CA GLN A 259 -23.03 11.18 14.33
C GLN A 259 -24.28 10.41 14.83
N TRP A 260 -24.52 10.47 16.13
CA TRP A 260 -25.55 9.67 16.80
C TRP A 260 -26.93 9.81 16.14
N GLU A 261 -27.42 11.05 16.02
CA GLU A 261 -28.77 11.34 15.54
C GLU A 261 -29.04 10.81 14.12
N SER A 262 -28.03 10.93 13.26
CA SER A 262 -28.11 10.44 11.87
C SER A 262 -27.99 8.91 11.78
N THR A 263 -27.31 8.28 12.75
CA THR A 263 -26.95 6.87 12.66
C THR A 263 -27.94 5.96 13.38
N ILE A 264 -28.51 6.42 14.51
CA ILE A 264 -29.39 5.58 15.34
C ILE A 264 -30.62 5.04 14.61
N PRO A 265 -31.23 5.76 13.62
CA PRO A 265 -32.34 5.22 12.82
C PRO A 265 -32.01 3.93 12.09
N TYR A 266 -30.74 3.72 11.70
CA TYR A 266 -30.33 2.47 11.02
C TYR A 266 -30.50 1.23 11.91
N LEU A 267 -30.40 1.39 13.24
CA LEU A 267 -30.66 0.33 14.20
C LEU A 267 -32.14 0.26 14.57
N GLN A 268 -32.79 1.38 14.84
CA GLN A 268 -34.21 1.44 15.22
C GLN A 268 -35.12 0.83 14.14
N GLU A 269 -34.82 1.11 12.87
CA GLU A 269 -35.61 0.67 11.72
C GLU A 269 -35.10 -0.64 11.12
N ASN A 270 -34.12 -1.30 11.75
CA ASN A 270 -33.56 -2.58 11.32
C ASN A 270 -33.01 -2.56 9.87
N ARG A 271 -32.39 -1.46 9.44
CA ARG A 271 -31.83 -1.28 8.09
C ARG A 271 -30.58 -2.12 7.81
N LEU A 272 -30.00 -2.77 8.83
CA LEU A 272 -28.81 -3.60 8.72
C LEU A 272 -29.15 -5.08 8.84
N SER A 273 -28.33 -5.96 8.26
CA SER A 273 -28.46 -7.40 8.48
C SER A 273 -28.37 -7.72 9.99
N VAL A 274 -29.03 -8.79 10.46
CA VAL A 274 -29.07 -9.14 11.89
C VAL A 274 -27.69 -9.24 12.51
N TRP A 275 -26.74 -9.84 11.78
CA TRP A 275 -25.38 -10.00 12.27
C TRP A 275 -24.65 -8.65 12.40
N VAL A 276 -24.69 -7.81 11.36
CA VAL A 276 -24.06 -6.47 11.36
C VAL A 276 -24.69 -5.59 12.44
N HIS A 277 -26.02 -5.59 12.55
CA HIS A 277 -26.76 -4.86 13.56
C HIS A 277 -26.27 -5.19 15.00
N ASN A 278 -26.29 -6.48 15.36
CA ASN A 278 -25.88 -6.90 16.69
C ASN A 278 -24.39 -6.67 16.94
N LYS A 279 -23.53 -6.85 15.90
CA LYS A 279 -22.10 -6.59 15.99
C LYS A 279 -21.81 -5.10 16.14
N THR A 280 -22.57 -4.22 15.48
CA THR A 280 -22.50 -2.76 15.65
C THR A 280 -22.78 -2.38 17.11
N ILE A 281 -23.86 -2.91 17.68
CA ILE A 281 -24.24 -2.66 19.08
C ILE A 281 -23.12 -3.14 20.02
N GLN A 282 -22.58 -4.36 19.77
CA GLN A 282 -21.46 -4.88 20.55
C GLN A 282 -20.28 -3.92 20.53
N LYS A 283 -19.85 -3.50 19.33
CA LYS A 283 -18.68 -2.62 19.14
C LYS A 283 -18.93 -1.20 19.69
N ALA A 284 -20.11 -0.65 19.55
CA ALA A 284 -20.47 0.63 20.13
C ALA A 284 -20.40 0.58 21.67
N ARG A 285 -20.90 -0.48 22.30
CA ARG A 285 -20.86 -0.66 23.76
C ARG A 285 -19.45 -0.88 24.32
N GLU A 286 -18.51 -1.40 23.51
CA GLU A 286 -17.10 -1.50 23.86
C GLU A 286 -16.38 -0.13 23.80
N SER A 287 -16.98 0.87 23.15
CA SER A 287 -16.37 2.17 22.97
C SER A 287 -16.51 3.07 24.21
N CYS A 288 -15.41 3.71 24.61
CA CYS A 288 -15.43 4.76 25.64
C CYS A 288 -16.07 6.09 25.17
N ARG A 289 -16.36 6.24 23.86
CA ARG A 289 -16.98 7.45 23.28
C ARG A 289 -18.52 7.41 23.34
N ILE A 290 -19.10 6.29 23.70
CA ILE A 290 -20.54 6.07 23.86
C ILE A 290 -20.86 6.18 25.34
N THR A 291 -21.86 7.00 25.72
CA THR A 291 -22.26 7.17 27.12
C THR A 291 -22.93 5.92 27.67
N GLU A 292 -22.95 5.75 28.98
CA GLU A 292 -23.61 4.58 29.61
C GLU A 292 -25.09 4.54 29.31
N GLU A 293 -25.78 5.69 29.24
CA GLU A 293 -27.18 5.79 28.83
C GLU A 293 -27.38 5.28 27.39
N GLN A 294 -26.53 5.73 26.46
CA GLN A 294 -26.55 5.24 25.08
C GLN A 294 -26.25 3.75 24.98
N LYS A 295 -25.32 3.23 25.80
CA LYS A 295 -25.02 1.78 25.82
C LYS A 295 -26.20 0.95 26.29
N GLU A 296 -26.93 1.41 27.31
CA GLU A 296 -28.09 0.70 27.79
C GLU A 296 -29.25 0.78 26.78
N TYR A 297 -29.43 1.95 26.14
CA TYR A 297 -30.38 2.10 25.03
C TYR A 297 -30.09 1.12 23.89
N LEU A 298 -28.83 1.07 23.42
CA LEU A 298 -28.39 0.17 22.36
C LEU A 298 -28.61 -1.31 22.70
N LYS A 299 -28.45 -1.69 23.98
CA LYS A 299 -28.72 -3.06 24.46
C LYS A 299 -30.18 -3.47 24.24
N GLY A 300 -31.10 -2.52 24.42
CA GLY A 300 -32.53 -2.73 24.16
C GLY A 300 -32.89 -2.95 22.70
N LEU A 301 -32.01 -2.52 21.76
CA LEU A 301 -32.19 -2.67 20.30
C LEU A 301 -31.64 -3.99 19.74
N GLN A 302 -31.04 -4.86 20.56
CA GLN A 302 -30.52 -6.14 20.08
C GLN A 302 -31.60 -7.00 19.46
N ARG A 303 -31.28 -7.60 18.30
CA ARG A 303 -32.20 -8.48 17.56
C ARG A 303 -31.92 -9.94 17.89
N ARG A 304 -32.98 -10.74 18.05
CA ARG A 304 -32.86 -12.20 18.16
C ARG A 304 -32.30 -12.75 16.83
N ARG A 305 -31.41 -13.72 16.95
CA ARG A 305 -30.82 -14.44 15.79
C ARG A 305 -31.88 -15.32 15.14
#